data_b615c23bc372e2532d42ea3bfcbb2eab
#
_entry.id   b615c23bc372e2532d42ea3bfcbb2eab
#
_cell.length_a   1.000
_cell.length_b   1.000
_cell.length_c   1.000
_cell.angle_alpha   90.00
_cell.angle_beta   90.00
_cell.angle_gamma   90.00
#
_symmetry.space_group_name_H-M   'P 1'
#
loop_
_entity.id
_entity.type
_entity.pdbx_description
1 polymer ?
#
loop_
_entity_poly.entity_id
_entity_poly.type
_entity_poly.pdbx_seq_one_letter_code
_entity_poly.pdbx_strand_id
1 'polypeptide(L)'
;MAYVHITKSKGRGIEDFRTVSAKHSPPQDIDGLLAWAAGSNEDGLHVVTVWQSRAHQERWTAEQLFPVFQELGMTDVPVDSEFTEYETGELYVR
;
A
#
# COMPACT_ATOMS: atom_id res chain seq x y z
N MET A 1 5.37 0.37 -18.39
CA MET A 1 4.28 1.21 -17.89
C MET A 1 4.27 1.12 -16.38
N ALA A 2 3.82 2.18 -15.73
CA ALA A 2 3.70 2.14 -14.28
C ALA A 2 2.51 1.27 -13.85
N TYR A 3 2.55 0.83 -12.60
CA TYR A 3 1.54 -0.04 -12.02
C TYR A 3 0.91 0.67 -10.82
N VAL A 4 -0.42 0.70 -10.78
CA VAL A 4 -1.18 1.31 -9.69
C VAL A 4 -1.85 0.23 -8.85
N HIS A 5 -1.71 0.35 -7.54
CA HIS A 5 -2.33 -0.56 -6.58
C HIS A 5 -3.12 0.26 -5.56
N ILE A 6 -4.40 -0.04 -5.44
CA ILE A 6 -5.31 0.66 -4.54
C ILE A 6 -5.88 -0.33 -3.56
N THR A 7 -5.78 0.00 -2.27
CA THR A 7 -6.32 -0.82 -1.19
C THR A 7 -7.38 -0.03 -0.44
N LYS A 8 -8.51 -0.67 -0.14
CA LYS A 8 -9.53 -0.13 0.75
C LYS A 8 -9.76 -1.14 1.87
N SER A 9 -9.58 -0.70 3.11
CA SER A 9 -9.68 -1.57 4.29
C SER A 9 -10.76 -1.05 5.22
N LYS A 10 -11.91 -1.72 5.23
CA LYS A 10 -13.03 -1.37 6.11
C LYS A 10 -12.63 -1.57 7.57
N GLY A 11 -13.10 -0.69 8.44
CA GLY A 11 -12.79 -0.77 9.86
C GLY A 11 -11.39 -0.33 10.24
N ARG A 12 -10.59 0.10 9.27
CA ARG A 12 -9.25 0.65 9.50
C ARG A 12 -9.27 2.15 9.23
N GLY A 13 -8.32 2.86 9.81
CA GLY A 13 -8.19 4.29 9.62
C GLY A 13 -6.75 4.70 9.39
N ILE A 14 -6.52 6.01 9.24
CA ILE A 14 -5.18 6.52 8.95
C ILE A 14 -4.18 6.18 10.06
N GLU A 15 -4.62 6.04 11.30
CA GLU A 15 -3.72 5.66 12.39
C GLU A 15 -3.18 4.24 12.23
N ASP A 16 -4.00 3.33 11.69
CA ASP A 16 -3.52 1.97 11.38
C ASP A 16 -2.43 2.02 10.31
N PHE A 17 -2.62 2.86 9.29
CA PHE A 17 -1.61 3.06 8.26
C PHE A 17 -0.30 3.60 8.85
N ARG A 18 -0.39 4.60 9.74
CA ARG A 18 0.78 5.20 10.38
C ARG A 18 1.54 4.19 11.23
N THR A 19 0.81 3.33 11.94
CA THR A 19 1.41 2.27 12.75
C THR A 19 2.21 1.30 11.88
N VAL A 20 1.64 0.88 10.75
CA VAL A 20 2.31 -0.02 9.81
C VAL A 20 3.51 0.68 9.16
N SER A 21 3.32 1.92 8.68
CA SER A 21 4.37 2.62 7.93
C SER A 21 5.58 2.98 8.80
N ALA A 22 5.40 3.07 10.11
CA ALA A 22 6.52 3.30 11.03
C ALA A 22 7.46 2.10 11.13
N LYS A 23 7.03 0.93 10.66
CA LYS A 23 7.76 -0.34 10.80
C LYS A 23 8.49 -0.76 9.53
N HIS A 24 8.13 -0.25 8.36
CA HIS A 24 8.83 -0.57 7.12
C HIS A 24 9.66 0.63 6.65
N SER A 25 10.39 0.47 5.55
CA SER A 25 11.24 1.53 5.00
C SER A 25 10.42 2.76 4.64
N PRO A 26 10.98 3.98 4.81
CA PRO A 26 10.28 5.18 4.36
C PRO A 26 10.11 5.17 2.83
N PRO A 27 9.13 5.93 2.30
CA PRO A 27 8.79 5.87 0.88
C PRO A 27 9.97 6.06 -0.07
N GLN A 28 10.87 6.96 0.26
CA GLN A 28 12.03 7.27 -0.58
C GLN A 28 13.02 6.11 -0.68
N ASP A 29 12.97 5.15 0.24
CA ASP A 29 13.85 3.98 0.27
C ASP A 29 13.18 2.71 -0.24
N ILE A 30 11.92 2.79 -0.68
CA ILE A 30 11.19 1.65 -1.21
C ILE A 30 11.46 1.55 -2.71
N ASP A 31 12.15 0.46 -3.10
CA ASP A 31 12.54 0.24 -4.49
C ASP A 31 11.31 0.20 -5.41
N GLY A 32 11.33 1.00 -6.45
CA GLY A 32 10.29 1.04 -7.46
C GLY A 32 9.04 1.85 -7.11
N LEU A 33 8.94 2.37 -5.89
CA LEU A 33 7.79 3.20 -5.51
C LEU A 33 7.93 4.60 -6.12
N LEU A 34 6.93 5.03 -6.87
CA LEU A 34 6.90 6.33 -7.54
C LEU A 34 6.06 7.35 -6.78
N ALA A 35 4.98 6.92 -6.17
CA ALA A 35 4.09 7.79 -5.41
C ALA A 35 3.22 6.96 -4.49
N TRP A 36 2.79 7.54 -3.36
CA TRP A 36 1.76 6.96 -2.55
C TRP A 36 0.90 8.04 -1.92
N ALA A 37 -0.33 7.67 -1.58
CA ALA A 37 -1.24 8.51 -0.82
C ALA A 37 -2.08 7.61 0.08
N ALA A 38 -2.35 8.07 1.29
CA ALA A 38 -3.19 7.33 2.22
C ALA A 38 -4.10 8.31 2.95
N GLY A 39 -5.31 7.87 3.22
CA GLY A 39 -6.29 8.64 3.96
C GLY A 39 -7.45 7.76 4.36
N SER A 40 -8.32 8.25 5.23
CA SER A 40 -9.48 7.51 5.65
C SER A 40 -10.75 8.36 5.54
N ASN A 41 -11.86 7.68 5.33
CA ASN A 41 -13.19 8.26 5.34
C ASN A 41 -14.15 7.26 6.02
N GLU A 42 -15.45 7.49 5.86
CA GLU A 42 -16.47 6.62 6.46
C GLU A 42 -16.40 5.18 5.93
N ASP A 43 -15.83 4.94 4.75
CA ASP A 43 -15.69 3.60 4.17
C ASP A 43 -14.44 2.88 4.69
N GLY A 44 -13.56 3.55 5.42
CA GLY A 44 -12.34 2.99 5.96
C GLY A 44 -11.07 3.63 5.43
N LEU A 45 -9.98 2.88 5.49
CA LEU A 45 -8.66 3.32 5.04
C LEU A 45 -8.51 3.11 3.53
N HIS A 46 -8.04 4.13 2.85
CA HIS A 46 -7.72 4.08 1.42
C HIS A 46 -6.23 4.34 1.22
N VAL A 47 -5.55 3.46 0.51
CA VAL A 47 -4.13 3.60 0.19
C VAL A 47 -3.94 3.43 -1.31
N VAL A 48 -3.29 4.41 -1.94
CA VAL A 48 -2.95 4.37 -3.36
C VAL A 48 -1.44 4.36 -3.48
N THR A 49 -0.90 3.39 -4.19
CA THR A 49 0.53 3.31 -4.47
C THR A 49 0.75 3.19 -5.98
N VAL A 50 1.77 3.88 -6.48
CA VAL A 50 2.16 3.86 -7.89
C VAL A 50 3.60 3.37 -7.96
N TRP A 51 3.84 2.38 -8.81
CA TRP A 51 5.10 1.63 -8.87
C TRP A 51 5.66 1.62 -10.29
N GLN A 52 6.96 1.40 -10.39
CA GLN A 52 7.61 1.19 -11.70
C GLN A 52 7.06 -0.07 -12.38
N SER A 53 6.74 -1.11 -11.61
CA SER A 53 6.15 -2.33 -12.14
C SER A 53 5.39 -3.08 -11.04
N ARG A 54 4.55 -4.02 -11.46
CA ARG A 54 3.84 -4.93 -10.54
C ARG A 54 4.83 -5.75 -9.71
N ALA A 55 5.94 -6.18 -10.30
CA ALA A 55 6.94 -6.97 -9.61
C ALA A 55 7.56 -6.22 -8.43
N HIS A 56 7.76 -4.90 -8.56
CA HIS A 56 8.25 -4.08 -7.45
C HIS A 56 7.27 -4.07 -6.29
N GLN A 57 5.98 -3.89 -6.59
CA GLN A 57 4.94 -3.88 -5.57
C GLN A 57 4.83 -5.24 -4.85
N GLU A 58 4.83 -6.33 -5.61
CA GLU A 58 4.73 -7.67 -5.05
C GLU A 58 5.93 -8.00 -4.16
N ARG A 59 7.12 -7.61 -4.57
CA ARG A 59 8.34 -7.82 -3.79
C ARG A 59 8.29 -7.07 -2.47
N TRP A 60 7.94 -5.79 -2.52
CA TRP A 60 7.83 -4.98 -1.30
C TRP A 60 6.78 -5.55 -0.35
N THR A 61 5.64 -5.95 -0.88
CA THR A 61 4.57 -6.55 -0.08
C THR A 61 5.06 -7.80 0.64
N ALA A 62 5.75 -8.69 -0.08
CA ALA A 62 6.24 -9.94 0.49
C ALA A 62 7.39 -9.73 1.48
N GLU A 63 8.31 -8.82 1.17
CA GLU A 63 9.54 -8.63 1.96
C GLU A 63 9.35 -7.69 3.15
N GLN A 64 8.47 -6.70 3.05
CA GLN A 64 8.32 -5.69 4.10
C GLN A 64 6.93 -5.61 4.69
N LEU A 65 5.89 -5.59 3.87
CA LEU A 65 4.54 -5.31 4.35
C LEU A 65 3.94 -6.48 5.14
N PHE A 66 3.95 -7.68 4.58
CA PHE A 66 3.41 -8.86 5.27
C PHE A 66 4.14 -9.19 6.57
N PRO A 67 5.48 -9.12 6.65
CA PRO A 67 6.17 -9.29 7.93
C PRO A 67 5.74 -8.28 8.99
N VAL A 68 5.48 -7.02 8.61
CA VAL A 68 4.97 -6.01 9.54
C VAL A 68 3.57 -6.37 10.02
N PHE A 69 2.69 -6.81 9.12
CA PHE A 69 1.35 -7.25 9.51
C PHE A 69 1.41 -8.39 10.52
N GLN A 70 2.29 -9.36 10.31
CA GLN A 70 2.48 -10.47 11.24
C GLN A 70 2.99 -10.00 12.60
N GLU A 71 3.97 -9.10 12.60
CA GLU A 71 4.52 -8.52 13.83
C GLU A 71 3.45 -7.80 14.64
N LEU A 72 2.56 -7.09 13.99
CA LEU A 72 1.49 -6.32 14.62
C LEU A 72 0.22 -7.14 14.90
N GLY A 73 0.20 -8.41 14.53
CA GLY A 73 -0.98 -9.27 14.69
C GLY A 73 -2.12 -8.92 13.73
N MET A 74 -1.82 -8.23 12.62
CA MET A 74 -2.81 -7.77 11.63
C MET A 74 -2.95 -8.79 10.50
N THR A 75 -3.15 -10.06 10.84
CA THR A 75 -3.20 -11.14 9.84
C THR A 75 -4.52 -11.19 9.08
N ASP A 76 -5.53 -10.45 9.53
CA ASP A 76 -6.84 -10.33 8.89
C ASP A 76 -6.88 -9.25 7.80
N VAL A 77 -5.87 -8.39 7.71
CA VAL A 77 -5.88 -7.24 6.80
C VAL A 77 -6.11 -7.63 5.34
N PRO A 78 -5.42 -8.65 4.79
CA PRO A 78 -5.68 -9.05 3.41
C PRO A 78 -7.12 -9.55 3.17
N VAL A 79 -7.75 -10.14 4.20
CA VAL A 79 -9.11 -10.67 4.10
C VAL A 79 -10.14 -9.55 4.12
N ASP A 80 -9.90 -8.51 4.93
CA ASP A 80 -10.82 -7.39 5.11
C ASP A 80 -10.62 -6.29 4.08
N SER A 81 -9.69 -6.47 3.15
CA SER A 81 -9.32 -5.42 2.20
C SER A 81 -9.84 -5.72 0.80
N GLU A 82 -10.23 -4.66 0.11
CA GLU A 82 -10.56 -4.69 -1.31
C GLU A 82 -9.37 -4.12 -2.09
N PHE A 83 -9.01 -4.76 -3.19
CA PHE A 83 -7.87 -4.37 -4.00
C PHE A 83 -8.32 -4.02 -5.41
N THR A 84 -7.76 -2.93 -5.94
CA THR A 84 -7.90 -2.55 -7.34
C THR A 84 -6.49 -2.36 -7.88
N GLU A 85 -6.21 -2.92 -9.05
CA GLU A 85 -4.89 -2.80 -9.67
C GLU A 85 -5.02 -2.62 -11.18
N TYR A 86 -4.11 -1.85 -11.76
CA TYR A 86 -4.04 -1.69 -13.21
C TYR A 86 -2.69 -1.12 -13.62
N GLU A 87 -2.33 -1.34 -14.88
CA GLU A 87 -1.20 -0.64 -15.48
C GLU A 87 -1.68 0.68 -16.05
N THR A 88 -0.84 1.71 -15.90
CA THR A 88 -1.22 3.05 -16.34
C THR A 88 -1.15 3.18 -17.88
N GLY A 89 -2.16 3.82 -18.47
CA GLY A 89 -2.08 4.30 -19.84
C GLY A 89 -1.37 5.65 -19.90
N GLU A 90 -1.54 6.45 -18.84
CA GLU A 90 -0.88 7.74 -18.69
C GLU A 90 -0.53 7.95 -17.23
N LEU A 91 0.62 8.58 -16.97
CA LEU A 91 1.06 8.93 -15.62
C LEU A 91 1.72 10.29 -15.65
N TYR A 92 1.27 11.16 -14.74
CA TYR A 92 1.93 12.44 -14.48
C TYR A 92 2.38 12.45 -13.02
N VAL A 93 3.63 12.79 -12.80
CA VAL A 93 4.20 12.98 -11.47
C VAL A 93 4.81 14.38 -11.42
N ARG A 94 4.39 15.16 -10.44
CA ARG A 94 4.85 16.54 -10.29
C ARG A 94 6.30 16.62 -9.83
#